data_73949ee6605c5ab34927c8884f905a60
#
_entry.id   73949ee6605c5ab34927c8884f905a60
#
_cell.length_a   1.000
_cell.length_b   1.000
_cell.length_c   1.000
_cell.angle_alpha   90.00
_cell.angle_beta   90.00
_cell.angle_gamma   90.00
#
_symmetry.space_group_name_H-M   'P 1'
#
loop_
_entity.id
_entity.type
_entity.pdbx_description
1 polymer ?
#
loop_
_entity_poly.entity_id
_entity_poly.type
_entity_poly.pdbx_seq_one_letter_code
_entity_poly.pdbx_strand_id
1 'polypeptide(L)'
;MAKNSYDAEAIEVLSGLDPVKKRPGMYTDTSNPNHLIQEVLDNSVDEALSGHCSNIKIALMKDGFIKVSDDGRGMPVDEHPEHKVSGVELILCKLHAGAKFSGDDYNFSGGLHGVGVSVVNALSDELEVTVKRDSKEYEISFNNGDKASDLKQVGEVGLRNTGTSIKFKPNPKYFETNEVQIKNLKHLLRAKAVLCPGLTIDFNNEKKSGDKERWFFEDGLKSYLVESSEGSELVLEDSIVCSKKSDAQELEFAINWSPRPPKNKLDETYVNLIPTLQGGSHLNGFKSGLLDSLKEFCEYRNLLPKGLKINADDVINSALFIVSSKLQNPQFAGQTKERLDSKDHMSFVASNTKDILSIWLNTHTEEGEKIAELAIISAQTRAKVSNIVERKKTFKGPALPGKLSDCNSCLLYTSPSPRDGLLSRMPSSA
;
A
#
# COMPACT_ATOMS: atom_id res chain seq x y z
N MET A 1 -3.49 46.69 -26.16
CA MET A 1 -2.97 45.94 -24.98
C MET A 1 -4.16 45.53 -24.16
N ALA A 2 -4.56 44.27 -24.24
CA ALA A 2 -5.66 43.74 -23.39
C ALA A 2 -5.17 43.69 -21.95
N LYS A 3 -5.81 44.43 -21.05
CA LYS A 3 -5.64 44.28 -19.62
C LYS A 3 -6.14 42.86 -19.24
N ASN A 4 -5.22 41.93 -18.95
CA ASN A 4 -5.56 40.73 -18.18
C ASN A 4 -5.93 41.21 -16.76
N SER A 5 -7.19 41.61 -16.54
CA SER A 5 -7.68 41.80 -15.19
C SER A 5 -7.91 40.41 -14.58
N TYR A 6 -7.12 40.07 -13.56
CA TYR A 6 -7.40 38.93 -12.71
C TYR A 6 -8.55 39.33 -11.78
N ASP A 7 -9.78 39.01 -12.17
CA ASP A 7 -11.01 39.31 -11.46
C ASP A 7 -11.83 38.02 -11.21
N ALA A 8 -12.96 38.13 -10.57
CA ALA A 8 -13.82 37.00 -10.23
C ALA A 8 -14.31 36.23 -11.46
N GLU A 9 -14.37 36.85 -12.65
CA GLU A 9 -14.79 36.20 -13.89
C GLU A 9 -13.69 35.21 -14.41
N ALA A 10 -12.44 35.40 -13.97
CA ALA A 10 -11.33 34.49 -14.30
C ALA A 10 -11.33 33.21 -13.44
N ILE A 11 -12.21 33.10 -12.41
CA ILE A 11 -12.32 31.94 -11.53
C ILE A 11 -13.19 30.87 -12.21
N GLU A 12 -12.57 29.79 -12.66
CA GLU A 12 -13.26 28.64 -13.22
C GLU A 12 -13.67 27.66 -12.09
N VAL A 13 -14.95 27.32 -12.02
CA VAL A 13 -15.49 26.31 -11.09
C VAL A 13 -15.72 25.01 -11.86
N LEU A 14 -15.01 23.95 -11.45
CA LEU A 14 -15.14 22.62 -12.05
C LEU A 14 -16.26 21.84 -11.37
N SER A 15 -17.05 21.08 -12.13
CA SER A 15 -18.15 20.25 -11.64
C SER A 15 -18.01 18.78 -12.08
N GLY A 16 -18.76 17.89 -11.43
CA GLY A 16 -18.78 16.47 -11.77
C GLY A 16 -17.40 15.82 -11.75
N LEU A 17 -16.96 15.23 -12.86
CA LEU A 17 -15.67 14.55 -13.03
C LEU A 17 -14.57 15.44 -13.65
N ASP A 18 -14.86 16.68 -13.99
CA ASP A 18 -13.88 17.61 -14.59
C ASP A 18 -12.66 17.87 -13.72
N PRO A 19 -12.76 17.98 -12.38
CA PRO A 19 -11.58 18.10 -11.51
C PRO A 19 -10.59 16.94 -11.69
N VAL A 20 -11.09 15.72 -11.85
CA VAL A 20 -10.28 14.52 -12.06
C VAL A 20 -9.59 14.57 -13.42
N LYS A 21 -10.33 14.89 -14.47
CA LYS A 21 -9.82 15.00 -15.84
C LYS A 21 -8.74 16.10 -15.98
N LYS A 22 -8.90 17.22 -15.25
CA LYS A 22 -7.94 18.35 -15.27
C LYS A 22 -6.69 18.09 -14.43
N ARG A 23 -6.82 17.39 -13.31
CA ARG A 23 -5.74 17.16 -12.33
C ARG A 23 -5.72 15.70 -11.87
N PRO A 24 -5.49 14.73 -12.77
CA PRO A 24 -5.56 13.30 -12.44
C PRO A 24 -4.59 12.90 -11.32
N GLY A 25 -3.38 13.48 -11.27
CA GLY A 25 -2.39 13.21 -10.23
C GLY A 25 -2.79 13.60 -8.80
N MET A 26 -3.90 14.35 -8.61
CA MET A 26 -4.49 14.59 -7.27
C MET A 26 -5.31 13.40 -6.77
N TYR A 27 -5.77 12.53 -7.66
CA TYR A 27 -6.73 11.46 -7.39
C TYR A 27 -6.15 10.06 -7.58
N THR A 28 -5.12 9.91 -8.40
CA THR A 28 -4.53 8.62 -8.75
C THR A 28 -3.05 8.76 -9.10
N ASP A 29 -2.32 7.64 -9.04
CA ASP A 29 -1.00 7.55 -9.67
C ASP A 29 -1.17 7.52 -11.20
N THR A 30 -0.50 8.44 -11.88
CA THR A 30 -0.56 8.60 -13.34
C THR A 30 0.61 7.95 -14.07
N SER A 31 1.51 7.27 -13.36
CA SER A 31 2.63 6.56 -14.00
C SER A 31 2.17 5.40 -14.88
N ASN A 32 1.12 4.69 -14.46
CA ASN A 32 0.51 3.56 -15.15
C ASN A 32 -0.91 3.27 -14.61
N PRO A 33 -1.74 2.44 -15.29
CA PRO A 33 -3.13 2.24 -14.88
C PRO A 33 -3.35 1.28 -13.71
N ASN A 34 -2.32 0.75 -13.05
CA ASN A 34 -2.47 -0.21 -11.95
C ASN A 34 -3.34 0.31 -10.81
N HIS A 35 -3.22 1.61 -10.50
CA HIS A 35 -4.01 2.20 -9.42
C HIS A 35 -5.51 2.23 -9.73
N LEU A 36 -5.92 2.37 -11.02
CA LEU A 36 -7.33 2.24 -11.40
C LEU A 36 -7.85 0.82 -11.16
N ILE A 37 -7.03 -0.20 -11.44
CA ILE A 37 -7.37 -1.60 -11.15
C ILE A 37 -7.54 -1.79 -9.65
N GLN A 38 -6.63 -1.20 -8.85
CA GLN A 38 -6.68 -1.27 -7.40
C GLN A 38 -7.95 -0.64 -6.84
N GLU A 39 -8.39 0.52 -7.33
CA GLU A 39 -9.61 1.18 -6.85
C GLU A 39 -10.88 0.34 -7.11
N VAL A 40 -10.96 -0.34 -8.26
CA VAL A 40 -12.07 -1.27 -8.52
C VAL A 40 -11.97 -2.50 -7.64
N LEU A 41 -10.77 -3.09 -7.53
CA LEU A 41 -10.49 -4.25 -6.70
C LEU A 41 -10.82 -3.99 -5.22
N ASP A 42 -10.44 -2.82 -4.69
CA ASP A 42 -10.67 -2.45 -3.30
C ASP A 42 -12.16 -2.42 -2.95
N ASN A 43 -13.04 -2.07 -3.89
CA ASN A 43 -14.47 -2.17 -3.65
C ASN A 43 -14.96 -3.63 -3.55
N SER A 44 -14.46 -4.52 -4.40
CA SER A 44 -14.77 -5.94 -4.34
C SER A 44 -14.21 -6.59 -3.06
N VAL A 45 -13.03 -6.16 -2.62
CA VAL A 45 -12.40 -6.60 -1.36
C VAL A 45 -13.15 -6.08 -0.13
N ASP A 46 -13.70 -4.86 -0.18
CA ASP A 46 -14.57 -4.34 0.90
C ASP A 46 -15.84 -5.19 1.09
N GLU A 47 -16.43 -5.70 -0.01
CA GLU A 47 -17.52 -6.70 0.06
C GLU A 47 -17.05 -8.00 0.73
N ALA A 48 -15.80 -8.45 0.46
CA ALA A 48 -15.24 -9.63 1.10
C ALA A 48 -14.98 -9.42 2.60
N LEU A 49 -14.45 -8.25 2.99
CA LEU A 49 -14.26 -7.87 4.40
C LEU A 49 -15.58 -7.83 5.17
N SER A 50 -16.67 -7.47 4.50
CA SER A 50 -18.01 -7.45 5.06
C SER A 50 -18.70 -8.83 5.02
N GLY A 51 -18.01 -9.87 4.56
CA GLY A 51 -18.50 -11.26 4.52
C GLY A 51 -19.49 -11.56 3.38
N HIS A 52 -19.56 -10.69 2.36
CA HIS A 52 -20.51 -10.81 1.26
C HIS A 52 -19.89 -11.29 -0.06
N CYS A 53 -18.56 -11.36 -0.17
CA CYS A 53 -17.85 -11.80 -1.36
C CYS A 53 -16.82 -12.88 -1.01
N SER A 54 -16.72 -13.90 -1.82
CA SER A 54 -15.76 -15.00 -1.68
C SER A 54 -14.92 -15.24 -2.93
N ASN A 55 -15.30 -14.65 -4.06
CA ASN A 55 -14.56 -14.80 -5.32
C ASN A 55 -14.44 -13.48 -6.07
N ILE A 56 -13.20 -13.12 -6.41
CA ILE A 56 -12.90 -11.97 -7.26
C ILE A 56 -12.16 -12.47 -8.50
N LYS A 57 -12.54 -11.99 -9.68
CA LYS A 57 -11.91 -12.33 -10.96
C LYS A 57 -11.39 -11.09 -11.65
N ILE A 58 -10.14 -11.11 -12.05
CA ILE A 58 -9.48 -10.04 -12.78
C ILE A 58 -9.03 -10.56 -14.14
N ALA A 59 -9.42 -9.88 -15.22
CA ALA A 59 -8.99 -10.21 -16.58
C ALA A 59 -8.39 -8.99 -17.28
N LEU A 60 -7.19 -9.16 -17.83
CA LEU A 60 -6.58 -8.24 -18.78
C LEU A 60 -6.88 -8.74 -20.18
N MET A 61 -7.82 -8.08 -20.87
CA MET A 61 -8.37 -8.53 -22.15
C MET A 61 -7.46 -8.14 -23.33
N LYS A 62 -7.55 -8.86 -24.44
CA LYS A 62 -6.73 -8.62 -25.65
C LYS A 62 -6.95 -7.25 -26.27
N ASP A 63 -8.17 -6.74 -26.22
CA ASP A 63 -8.61 -5.46 -26.76
C ASP A 63 -8.22 -4.24 -25.90
N GLY A 64 -7.50 -4.48 -24.79
CA GLY A 64 -7.02 -3.44 -23.89
C GLY A 64 -7.97 -3.12 -22.74
N PHE A 65 -9.15 -3.76 -22.69
CA PHE A 65 -10.00 -3.66 -21.52
C PHE A 65 -9.44 -4.43 -20.33
N ILE A 66 -9.81 -3.93 -19.15
CA ILE A 66 -9.55 -4.55 -17.87
C ILE A 66 -10.91 -4.85 -17.24
N LYS A 67 -11.10 -6.07 -16.76
CA LYS A 67 -12.35 -6.50 -16.15
C LYS A 67 -12.08 -6.99 -14.73
N VAL A 68 -12.80 -6.44 -13.76
CA VAL A 68 -12.84 -6.91 -12.37
C VAL A 68 -14.28 -7.33 -12.08
N SER A 69 -14.47 -8.51 -11.52
CA SER A 69 -15.79 -9.06 -11.20
C SER A 69 -15.74 -9.72 -9.83
N ASP A 70 -16.78 -9.51 -9.02
CA ASP A 70 -16.97 -10.15 -7.72
C ASP A 70 -18.32 -10.87 -7.63
N ASP A 71 -18.47 -11.70 -6.61
CA ASP A 71 -19.71 -12.37 -6.23
C ASP A 71 -20.36 -11.73 -4.99
N GLY A 72 -20.14 -10.43 -4.76
CA GLY A 72 -20.70 -9.65 -3.66
C GLY A 72 -22.21 -9.39 -3.79
N ARG A 73 -22.72 -8.44 -3.00
CA ARG A 73 -24.17 -8.07 -3.01
C ARG A 73 -24.62 -7.40 -4.29
N GLY A 74 -23.71 -6.89 -5.11
CA GLY A 74 -23.99 -6.04 -6.26
C GLY A 74 -24.23 -4.58 -5.86
N MET A 75 -23.75 -3.63 -6.67
CA MET A 75 -23.98 -2.20 -6.47
C MET A 75 -25.47 -1.87 -6.39
N PRO A 76 -25.89 -0.84 -5.63
CA PRO A 76 -27.30 -0.43 -5.55
C PRO A 76 -27.80 0.07 -6.91
N VAL A 77 -28.90 -0.52 -7.40
CA VAL A 77 -29.54 -0.23 -8.70
C VAL A 77 -30.78 0.62 -8.58
N ASP A 78 -31.31 0.76 -7.35
CA ASP A 78 -32.46 1.57 -7.02
C ASP A 78 -32.18 3.08 -7.20
N GLU A 79 -33.26 3.86 -7.41
CA GLU A 79 -33.18 5.30 -7.57
C GLU A 79 -32.90 5.99 -6.24
N HIS A 80 -31.85 6.84 -6.20
CA HIS A 80 -31.56 7.64 -5.02
C HIS A 80 -32.64 8.71 -4.79
N PRO A 81 -33.23 8.81 -3.56
CA PRO A 81 -34.41 9.65 -3.31
C PRO A 81 -34.20 11.14 -3.62
N GLU A 82 -33.03 11.69 -3.40
CA GLU A 82 -32.69 13.10 -3.63
C GLU A 82 -32.20 13.38 -5.06
N HIS A 83 -31.32 12.49 -5.57
CA HIS A 83 -30.63 12.73 -6.84
C HIS A 83 -31.37 12.22 -8.07
N LYS A 84 -32.41 11.39 -7.91
CA LYS A 84 -33.26 10.87 -8.99
C LYS A 84 -32.49 10.12 -10.09
N VAL A 85 -31.39 9.49 -9.72
CA VAL A 85 -30.59 8.61 -10.56
C VAL A 85 -30.29 7.32 -9.80
N SER A 86 -29.92 6.25 -10.50
CA SER A 86 -29.57 4.97 -9.86
C SER A 86 -28.33 5.10 -8.98
N GLY A 87 -28.24 4.27 -7.94
CA GLY A 87 -27.07 4.25 -7.05
C GLY A 87 -25.76 4.00 -7.83
N VAL A 88 -25.77 3.11 -8.80
CA VAL A 88 -24.63 2.84 -9.70
C VAL A 88 -24.21 4.11 -10.45
N GLU A 89 -25.14 4.82 -11.05
CA GLU A 89 -24.85 6.07 -11.77
C GLU A 89 -24.29 7.12 -10.84
N LEU A 90 -24.88 7.26 -9.64
CA LEU A 90 -24.43 8.21 -8.65
C LEU A 90 -22.96 7.98 -8.23
N ILE A 91 -22.62 6.72 -7.93
CA ILE A 91 -21.27 6.32 -7.51
C ILE A 91 -20.22 6.55 -8.62
N LEU A 92 -20.61 6.38 -9.87
CA LEU A 92 -19.69 6.51 -11.02
C LEU A 92 -19.56 7.94 -11.55
N CYS A 93 -20.58 8.79 -11.36
CA CYS A 93 -20.61 10.14 -11.94
C CYS A 93 -20.35 11.26 -10.92
N LYS A 94 -20.41 10.99 -9.63
CA LYS A 94 -20.20 12.00 -8.59
C LYS A 94 -19.04 11.64 -7.68
N LEU A 95 -18.18 12.63 -7.42
CA LEU A 95 -17.16 12.53 -6.38
C LEU A 95 -17.82 12.58 -5.00
N HIS A 96 -17.23 11.88 -4.05
CA HIS A 96 -17.70 11.80 -2.67
C HIS A 96 -19.12 11.20 -2.53
N ALA A 97 -19.45 10.26 -3.41
CA ALA A 97 -20.67 9.47 -3.35
C ALA A 97 -20.33 8.02 -2.94
N GLY A 98 -21.00 7.50 -1.91
CA GLY A 98 -20.79 6.11 -1.47
C GLY A 98 -21.43 5.81 -0.13
N ALA A 99 -21.85 4.56 0.08
CA ALA A 99 -22.46 4.08 1.32
C ALA A 99 -21.49 3.93 2.51
N LYS A 100 -20.19 4.11 2.27
CA LYS A 100 -19.12 3.91 3.28
C LYS A 100 -18.98 5.09 4.25
N PHE A 101 -19.68 6.21 4.02
CA PHE A 101 -19.64 7.37 4.90
C PHE A 101 -20.51 7.21 6.17
N SER A 102 -21.54 6.38 6.14
CA SER A 102 -22.45 6.17 7.29
C SER A 102 -21.91 5.18 8.32
N GLY A 103 -20.93 4.33 7.97
CA GLY A 103 -20.33 3.37 8.88
C GLY A 103 -21.20 2.14 9.23
N ASP A 104 -22.46 2.11 8.81
CA ASP A 104 -23.42 1.07 9.23
C ASP A 104 -23.20 -0.27 8.49
N ASP A 105 -22.73 -0.21 7.24
CA ASP A 105 -22.57 -1.40 6.39
C ASP A 105 -21.15 -1.97 6.33
N TYR A 106 -20.13 -1.19 6.74
CA TYR A 106 -18.73 -1.57 6.63
C TYR A 106 -17.94 -1.19 7.89
N ASN A 107 -17.59 -2.16 8.71
CA ASN A 107 -16.76 -1.94 9.90
C ASN A 107 -15.34 -1.49 9.55
N PHE A 108 -14.76 -2.10 8.52
CA PHE A 108 -13.44 -1.74 7.99
C PHE A 108 -13.54 -1.64 6.47
N SER A 109 -13.06 -0.55 5.90
CA SER A 109 -13.09 -0.33 4.46
C SER A 109 -11.80 0.29 3.97
N GLY A 110 -11.35 -0.11 2.79
CA GLY A 110 -10.29 0.54 2.05
C GLY A 110 -10.75 1.80 1.31
N GLY A 111 -12.01 1.81 0.86
CA GLY A 111 -12.62 2.92 0.12
C GLY A 111 -13.20 4.00 1.02
N LEU A 112 -12.39 4.94 1.48
CA LEU A 112 -12.77 5.96 2.48
C LEU A 112 -13.35 7.25 1.90
N HIS A 113 -12.96 7.63 0.69
CA HIS A 113 -13.21 8.98 0.15
C HIS A 113 -14.39 9.04 -0.82
N GLY A 114 -14.96 7.88 -1.21
CA GLY A 114 -16.09 7.82 -2.17
C GLY A 114 -15.73 8.37 -3.55
N VAL A 115 -14.47 8.24 -3.98
CA VAL A 115 -13.99 8.76 -5.26
C VAL A 115 -13.38 7.69 -6.18
N GLY A 116 -13.02 6.51 -5.69
CA GLY A 116 -12.23 5.52 -6.42
C GLY A 116 -12.83 5.17 -7.79
N VAL A 117 -14.02 4.61 -7.84
CA VAL A 117 -14.64 4.20 -9.12
C VAL A 117 -15.07 5.37 -10.01
N SER A 118 -15.39 6.53 -9.44
CA SER A 118 -15.66 7.73 -10.24
C SER A 118 -14.39 8.26 -10.91
N VAL A 119 -13.22 8.11 -10.25
CA VAL A 119 -11.91 8.37 -10.87
C VAL A 119 -11.62 7.38 -11.98
N VAL A 120 -11.91 6.08 -11.80
CA VAL A 120 -11.77 5.07 -12.86
C VAL A 120 -12.63 5.45 -14.08
N ASN A 121 -13.88 5.85 -13.85
CA ASN A 121 -14.77 6.30 -14.91
C ASN A 121 -14.23 7.54 -15.64
N ALA A 122 -13.81 8.56 -14.90
CA ALA A 122 -13.29 9.81 -15.45
C ALA A 122 -12.04 9.63 -16.33
N LEU A 123 -11.19 8.64 -16.01
CA LEU A 123 -9.90 8.40 -16.67
C LEU A 123 -9.93 7.20 -17.63
N SER A 124 -11.12 6.71 -17.98
CA SER A 124 -11.32 5.63 -18.97
C SER A 124 -11.96 6.16 -20.25
N ASP A 125 -11.54 5.61 -21.40
CA ASP A 125 -12.23 5.86 -22.68
C ASP A 125 -13.63 5.30 -22.64
N GLU A 126 -13.76 4.05 -22.20
CA GLU A 126 -15.00 3.30 -22.11
C GLU A 126 -15.05 2.59 -20.74
N LEU A 127 -16.23 2.57 -20.12
CA LEU A 127 -16.49 1.83 -18.92
C LEU A 127 -17.90 1.22 -18.96
N GLU A 128 -17.98 -0.08 -18.69
CA GLU A 128 -19.22 -0.86 -18.65
C GLU A 128 -19.35 -1.47 -17.25
N VAL A 129 -20.54 -1.36 -16.67
CA VAL A 129 -20.87 -1.98 -15.38
C VAL A 129 -22.03 -2.93 -15.56
N THR A 130 -21.83 -4.17 -15.16
CA THR A 130 -22.88 -5.19 -15.04
C THR A 130 -23.12 -5.46 -13.55
N VAL A 131 -24.35 -5.36 -13.10
CA VAL A 131 -24.77 -5.64 -11.72
C VAL A 131 -25.77 -6.76 -11.69
N LYS A 132 -25.51 -7.78 -10.87
CA LYS A 132 -26.44 -8.87 -10.56
C LYS A 132 -26.97 -8.68 -9.16
N ARG A 133 -28.26 -8.38 -9.05
CA ARG A 133 -28.93 -8.10 -7.79
C ARG A 133 -30.43 -8.39 -7.90
N ASP A 134 -31.01 -8.88 -6.83
CA ASP A 134 -32.46 -9.13 -6.73
C ASP A 134 -33.02 -10.00 -7.88
N SER A 135 -32.28 -11.07 -8.24
CA SER A 135 -32.57 -11.99 -9.35
C SER A 135 -32.57 -11.35 -10.74
N LYS A 136 -32.01 -10.17 -10.90
CA LYS A 136 -31.94 -9.43 -12.16
C LYS A 136 -30.51 -9.08 -12.51
N GLU A 137 -30.26 -8.94 -13.80
CA GLU A 137 -29.00 -8.45 -14.35
C GLU A 137 -29.22 -7.08 -15.00
N TYR A 138 -28.40 -6.12 -14.62
CA TYR A 138 -28.46 -4.74 -15.08
C TYR A 138 -27.16 -4.33 -15.75
N GLU A 139 -27.25 -3.46 -16.75
CA GLU A 139 -26.09 -2.88 -17.43
C GLU A 139 -26.22 -1.37 -17.58
N ILE A 140 -25.08 -0.67 -17.43
CA ILE A 140 -24.91 0.75 -17.70
C ILE A 140 -23.52 0.97 -18.30
N SER A 141 -23.38 1.93 -19.21
CA SER A 141 -22.10 2.25 -19.86
C SER A 141 -21.79 3.74 -19.84
N PHE A 142 -20.49 4.04 -19.92
CA PHE A 142 -19.94 5.39 -19.87
C PHE A 142 -18.85 5.53 -20.93
N ASN A 143 -18.74 6.73 -21.51
CA ASN A 143 -17.67 7.10 -22.44
C ASN A 143 -16.98 8.37 -21.92
N ASN A 144 -15.66 8.29 -21.72
CA ASN A 144 -14.87 9.41 -21.19
C ASN A 144 -15.43 10.03 -19.90
N GLY A 145 -16.03 9.20 -19.05
CA GLY A 145 -16.65 9.62 -17.79
C GLY A 145 -18.09 10.08 -17.89
N ASP A 146 -18.64 10.27 -19.09
CA ASP A 146 -20.02 10.69 -19.30
C ASP A 146 -20.93 9.47 -19.57
N LYS A 147 -22.14 9.50 -19.05
CA LYS A 147 -23.12 8.42 -19.24
C LYS A 147 -23.44 8.21 -20.74
N ALA A 148 -23.16 7.01 -21.25
CA ALA A 148 -23.45 6.63 -22.64
C ALA A 148 -24.79 5.88 -22.77
N SER A 149 -25.21 5.12 -21.76
CA SER A 149 -26.51 4.46 -21.71
C SER A 149 -27.15 4.61 -20.33
N ASP A 150 -28.49 4.57 -20.28
CA ASP A 150 -29.18 4.45 -18.99
C ASP A 150 -29.03 3.03 -18.42
N LEU A 151 -29.20 2.91 -17.08
CA LEU A 151 -29.24 1.60 -16.43
C LEU A 151 -30.45 0.80 -16.96
N LYS A 152 -30.20 -0.38 -17.53
CA LYS A 152 -31.24 -1.24 -18.09
C LYS A 152 -31.15 -2.64 -17.51
N GLN A 153 -32.29 -3.26 -17.22
CA GLN A 153 -32.35 -4.67 -16.96
C GLN A 153 -32.15 -5.42 -18.31
N VAL A 154 -31.12 -6.27 -18.36
CA VAL A 154 -30.72 -7.02 -19.55
C VAL A 154 -31.01 -8.52 -19.43
N GLY A 155 -31.25 -9.00 -18.20
CA GLY A 155 -31.50 -10.42 -17.97
C GLY A 155 -32.09 -10.71 -16.59
N GLU A 156 -32.32 -12.00 -16.38
CA GLU A 156 -32.67 -12.59 -15.08
C GLU A 156 -31.60 -13.59 -14.64
N VAL A 157 -31.28 -13.62 -13.37
CA VAL A 157 -30.29 -14.51 -12.76
C VAL A 157 -30.87 -15.23 -11.57
N GLY A 158 -30.24 -16.33 -11.14
CA GLY A 158 -30.67 -17.01 -9.92
C GLY A 158 -30.49 -16.13 -8.69
N LEU A 159 -31.34 -16.26 -7.68
CA LEU A 159 -31.36 -15.44 -6.46
C LEU A 159 -29.99 -15.36 -5.75
N ARG A 160 -29.18 -16.41 -5.83
CA ARG A 160 -27.83 -16.46 -5.24
C ARG A 160 -26.72 -15.98 -6.17
N ASN A 161 -27.04 -15.66 -7.43
CA ASN A 161 -26.06 -15.17 -8.39
C ASN A 161 -26.06 -13.64 -8.35
N THR A 162 -25.35 -13.10 -7.38
CA THR A 162 -25.18 -11.66 -7.16
C THR A 162 -23.76 -11.24 -7.49
N GLY A 163 -23.50 -9.95 -7.60
CA GLY A 163 -22.16 -9.39 -7.76
C GLY A 163 -22.09 -8.18 -8.68
N THR A 164 -20.91 -7.61 -8.75
CA THR A 164 -20.62 -6.50 -9.65
C THR A 164 -19.50 -6.87 -10.61
N SER A 165 -19.61 -6.42 -11.86
CA SER A 165 -18.54 -6.53 -12.85
C SER A 165 -18.31 -5.17 -13.46
N ILE A 166 -17.09 -4.66 -13.34
CA ILE A 166 -16.64 -3.39 -13.97
C ILE A 166 -15.62 -3.75 -15.04
N LYS A 167 -15.91 -3.37 -16.29
CA LYS A 167 -15.03 -3.52 -17.44
C LYS A 167 -14.68 -2.12 -17.94
N PHE A 168 -13.43 -1.77 -17.98
CA PHE A 168 -12.98 -0.41 -18.34
C PHE A 168 -11.72 -0.44 -19.19
N LYS A 169 -11.55 0.60 -20.00
CA LYS A 169 -10.38 0.80 -20.85
C LYS A 169 -9.70 2.11 -20.45
N PRO A 170 -8.53 2.07 -19.78
CA PRO A 170 -7.81 3.27 -19.39
C PRO A 170 -7.52 4.16 -20.61
N ASN A 171 -7.75 5.48 -20.48
CA ASN A 171 -7.45 6.44 -21.54
C ASN A 171 -5.97 6.80 -21.50
N PRO A 172 -5.20 6.52 -22.59
CA PRO A 172 -3.75 6.75 -22.63
C PRO A 172 -3.32 8.20 -22.37
N LYS A 173 -4.23 9.15 -22.57
CA LYS A 173 -3.98 10.58 -22.37
C LYS A 173 -3.56 10.93 -20.94
N TYR A 174 -3.99 10.14 -19.95
CA TYR A 174 -3.83 10.45 -18.54
C TYR A 174 -2.65 9.74 -17.87
N PHE A 175 -1.98 8.82 -18.57
CA PHE A 175 -0.91 7.99 -18.02
C PHE A 175 0.39 8.17 -18.80
N GLU A 176 1.52 8.09 -18.08
CA GLU A 176 2.85 8.09 -18.71
C GLU A 176 3.05 6.84 -19.58
N THR A 177 2.54 5.70 -19.12
CA THR A 177 2.45 4.46 -19.90
C THR A 177 1.06 3.85 -19.73
N ASN A 178 0.50 3.30 -20.82
CA ASN A 178 -0.78 2.57 -20.77
C ASN A 178 -0.59 1.07 -20.52
N GLU A 179 0.62 0.66 -20.16
CA GLU A 179 0.92 -0.74 -19.87
C GLU A 179 0.72 -1.05 -18.40
N VAL A 180 -0.06 -2.11 -18.14
CA VAL A 180 -0.23 -2.64 -16.79
C VAL A 180 1.06 -3.31 -16.32
N GLN A 181 1.57 -2.91 -15.19
CA GLN A 181 2.72 -3.54 -14.53
C GLN A 181 2.28 -4.87 -13.88
N ILE A 182 2.33 -5.96 -14.68
CA ILE A 182 1.81 -7.29 -14.32
C ILE A 182 2.41 -7.81 -13.01
N LYS A 183 3.72 -7.64 -12.80
CA LYS A 183 4.39 -8.11 -11.58
C LYS A 183 3.80 -7.46 -10.32
N ASN A 184 3.64 -6.14 -10.36
CA ASN A 184 3.10 -5.38 -9.24
C ASN A 184 1.62 -5.71 -9.01
N LEU A 185 0.86 -5.88 -10.11
CA LEU A 185 -0.54 -6.29 -10.01
C LEU A 185 -0.68 -7.67 -9.35
N LYS A 186 0.06 -8.69 -9.80
CA LYS A 186 0.04 -10.04 -9.22
C LYS A 186 0.44 -10.03 -7.74
N HIS A 187 1.45 -9.25 -7.38
CA HIS A 187 1.85 -9.09 -5.97
C HIS A 187 0.70 -8.50 -5.12
N LEU A 188 0.05 -7.43 -5.61
CA LEU A 188 -1.12 -6.84 -4.95
C LEU A 188 -2.27 -7.85 -4.79
N LEU A 189 -2.61 -8.60 -5.85
CA LEU A 189 -3.68 -9.60 -5.83
C LEU A 189 -3.40 -10.72 -4.82
N ARG A 190 -2.17 -11.22 -4.81
CA ARG A 190 -1.72 -12.22 -3.85
C ARG A 190 -1.81 -11.70 -2.41
N ALA A 191 -1.33 -10.48 -2.16
CA ALA A 191 -1.41 -9.86 -0.84
C ALA A 191 -2.87 -9.71 -0.36
N LYS A 192 -3.79 -9.28 -1.23
CA LYS A 192 -5.23 -9.18 -0.89
C LYS A 192 -5.82 -10.56 -0.51
N ALA A 193 -5.48 -11.61 -1.25
CA ALA A 193 -5.94 -12.98 -0.92
C ALA A 193 -5.40 -13.46 0.43
N VAL A 194 -4.13 -13.17 0.75
CA VAL A 194 -3.50 -13.50 2.03
C VAL A 194 -4.15 -12.76 3.21
N LEU A 195 -4.40 -11.47 3.02
CA LEU A 195 -4.93 -10.57 4.06
C LEU A 195 -6.44 -10.74 4.29
N CYS A 196 -7.13 -11.46 3.40
CA CYS A 196 -8.55 -11.78 3.51
C CYS A 196 -8.74 -13.30 3.43
N PRO A 197 -8.50 -14.05 4.52
CA PRO A 197 -8.64 -15.50 4.53
C PRO A 197 -10.00 -15.96 4.02
N GLY A 198 -10.01 -16.98 3.16
CA GLY A 198 -11.24 -17.49 2.52
C GLY A 198 -11.64 -16.78 1.23
N LEU A 199 -10.97 -15.69 0.86
CA LEU A 199 -11.16 -15.02 -0.42
C LEU A 199 -10.34 -15.72 -1.52
N THR A 200 -11.02 -16.11 -2.62
CA THR A 200 -10.38 -16.59 -3.84
C THR A 200 -10.20 -15.44 -4.83
N ILE A 201 -8.99 -15.24 -5.34
CA ILE A 201 -8.72 -14.29 -6.41
C ILE A 201 -8.18 -15.02 -7.63
N ASP A 202 -8.91 -14.90 -8.74
CA ASP A 202 -8.54 -15.45 -10.06
C ASP A 202 -8.00 -14.34 -10.96
N PHE A 203 -6.80 -14.51 -11.50
CA PHE A 203 -6.18 -13.61 -12.46
C PHE A 203 -6.02 -14.30 -13.82
N ASN A 204 -6.39 -13.61 -14.91
CA ASN A 204 -6.23 -14.07 -16.27
C ASN A 204 -5.69 -12.94 -17.17
N ASN A 205 -4.52 -13.13 -17.74
CA ASN A 205 -3.96 -12.22 -18.73
C ASN A 205 -4.16 -12.82 -20.13
N GLU A 206 -5.19 -12.36 -20.84
CA GLU A 206 -5.51 -12.86 -22.18
C GLU A 206 -4.49 -12.44 -23.25
N LYS A 207 -3.68 -11.37 -22.97
CA LYS A 207 -2.62 -10.91 -23.87
C LYS A 207 -1.47 -11.92 -23.96
N LYS A 208 -1.30 -12.78 -22.91
CA LYS A 208 -0.26 -13.80 -22.83
C LYS A 208 -0.88 -15.16 -22.53
N SER A 209 -0.81 -16.08 -23.49
CA SER A 209 -1.33 -17.44 -23.32
C SER A 209 -0.71 -18.14 -22.12
N GLY A 210 -1.55 -18.73 -21.27
CA GLY A 210 -1.14 -19.47 -20.07
C GLY A 210 -0.81 -18.61 -18.85
N ASP A 211 -0.92 -17.29 -18.93
CA ASP A 211 -0.70 -16.38 -17.79
C ASP A 211 -1.97 -16.27 -16.94
N LYS A 212 -2.24 -17.33 -16.19
CA LYS A 212 -3.38 -17.45 -15.26
C LYS A 212 -2.87 -17.85 -13.91
N GLU A 213 -3.38 -17.21 -12.87
CA GLU A 213 -3.04 -17.54 -11.48
C GLU A 213 -4.31 -17.52 -10.62
N ARG A 214 -4.29 -18.35 -9.57
CA ARG A 214 -5.34 -18.39 -8.54
C ARG A 214 -4.67 -18.35 -7.18
N TRP A 215 -5.14 -17.47 -6.32
CA TRP A 215 -4.71 -17.36 -4.94
C TRP A 215 -5.88 -17.62 -4.00
N PHE A 216 -5.63 -18.47 -3.01
CA PHE A 216 -6.53 -18.78 -1.92
C PHE A 216 -5.70 -19.20 -0.72
N PHE A 217 -5.90 -18.58 0.42
CA PHE A 217 -5.15 -18.85 1.64
C PHE A 217 -6.11 -19.07 2.79
N GLU A 218 -5.97 -20.21 3.50
CA GLU A 218 -6.70 -20.50 4.73
C GLU A 218 -5.97 -19.93 5.95
N ASP A 219 -4.62 -20.11 6.01
CA ASP A 219 -3.78 -19.73 7.15
C ASP A 219 -3.15 -18.32 7.02
N GLY A 220 -3.55 -17.55 6.02
CA GLY A 220 -3.22 -16.13 5.87
C GLY A 220 -1.72 -15.81 5.95
N LEU A 221 -1.34 -14.98 6.94
CA LEU A 221 -0.01 -14.38 7.04
C LEU A 221 1.13 -15.39 7.27
N LYS A 222 0.88 -16.51 7.99
CA LYS A 222 1.93 -17.51 8.27
C LYS A 222 2.43 -18.16 6.99
N SER A 223 1.50 -18.68 6.17
CA SER A 223 1.83 -19.31 4.89
C SER A 223 2.53 -18.35 3.94
N TYR A 224 2.07 -17.10 3.89
CA TYR A 224 2.67 -16.08 3.04
C TYR A 224 4.11 -15.74 3.44
N LEU A 225 4.40 -15.63 4.75
CA LEU A 225 5.75 -15.36 5.23
C LEU A 225 6.68 -16.54 4.90
N VAL A 226 6.23 -17.78 5.11
CA VAL A 226 7.02 -18.99 4.79
C VAL A 226 7.35 -19.04 3.30
N GLU A 227 6.35 -18.90 2.42
CA GLU A 227 6.56 -18.91 0.96
C GLU A 227 7.45 -17.75 0.49
N SER A 228 7.30 -16.54 1.08
CA SER A 228 8.09 -15.37 0.70
C SER A 228 9.53 -15.40 1.24
N SER A 229 9.79 -16.25 2.23
CA SER A 229 11.13 -16.48 2.80
C SER A 229 11.83 -17.72 2.22
N GLU A 230 11.26 -18.34 1.20
CA GLU A 230 11.82 -19.53 0.58
C GLU A 230 13.28 -19.31 0.11
N GLY A 231 14.17 -20.21 0.50
CA GLY A 231 15.61 -20.08 0.25
C GLY A 231 16.37 -19.18 1.25
N SER A 232 15.71 -18.63 2.26
CA SER A 232 16.36 -17.89 3.36
C SER A 232 16.58 -18.78 4.57
N GLU A 233 17.72 -18.60 5.25
CA GLU A 233 17.97 -19.22 6.55
C GLU A 233 17.16 -18.46 7.62
N LEU A 234 16.16 -19.10 8.20
CA LEU A 234 15.33 -18.51 9.25
C LEU A 234 15.84 -18.88 10.64
N VAL A 235 15.74 -17.94 11.59
CA VAL A 235 16.13 -18.13 13.01
C VAL A 235 15.14 -19.03 13.72
N LEU A 236 13.85 -18.83 13.42
CA LEU A 236 12.76 -19.57 14.04
C LEU A 236 12.25 -20.64 13.07
N GLU A 237 12.05 -21.84 13.58
CA GLU A 237 11.39 -22.92 12.84
C GLU A 237 9.95 -22.53 12.52
N ASP A 238 9.21 -22.02 13.53
CA ASP A 238 7.88 -21.47 13.40
C ASP A 238 7.91 -19.94 13.56
N SER A 239 7.36 -19.23 12.59
CA SER A 239 7.22 -17.77 12.65
C SER A 239 6.26 -17.34 13.75
N ILE A 240 6.55 -16.23 14.42
CA ILE A 240 5.63 -15.64 15.39
C ILE A 240 4.45 -15.02 14.67
N VAL A 241 3.25 -15.46 14.98
CA VAL A 241 2.00 -14.93 14.44
C VAL A 241 1.15 -14.35 15.56
N CYS A 242 0.58 -13.18 15.29
CA CYS A 242 -0.32 -12.50 16.20
C CYS A 242 -1.63 -12.15 15.50
N SER A 243 -2.73 -12.28 16.22
CA SER A 243 -4.03 -11.69 15.86
C SER A 243 -4.66 -11.09 17.11
N LYS A 244 -4.90 -9.79 17.10
CA LYS A 244 -5.57 -9.04 18.17
C LYS A 244 -6.69 -8.20 17.59
N LYS A 245 -7.88 -8.33 18.18
CA LYS A 245 -9.09 -7.64 17.74
C LYS A 245 -9.67 -6.84 18.88
N SER A 246 -10.14 -5.65 18.57
CA SER A 246 -11.03 -4.82 19.39
C SER A 246 -12.19 -4.34 18.53
N ASP A 247 -13.16 -3.68 19.12
CA ASP A 247 -14.36 -3.20 18.41
C ASP A 247 -14.03 -2.22 17.27
N ALA A 248 -12.97 -1.42 17.42
CA ALA A 248 -12.61 -0.37 16.48
C ALA A 248 -11.31 -0.64 15.69
N GLN A 249 -10.52 -1.64 16.11
CA GLN A 249 -9.18 -1.85 15.58
C GLN A 249 -8.79 -3.34 15.61
N GLU A 250 -8.11 -3.78 14.56
CA GLU A 250 -7.48 -5.10 14.51
C GLU A 250 -6.00 -4.98 14.16
N LEU A 251 -5.20 -5.87 14.73
CA LEU A 251 -3.79 -6.03 14.42
C LEU A 251 -3.51 -7.51 14.16
N GLU A 252 -2.95 -7.78 13.00
CA GLU A 252 -2.43 -9.09 12.64
C GLU A 252 -0.99 -8.93 12.14
N PHE A 253 -0.08 -9.78 12.58
CA PHE A 253 1.26 -9.80 12.02
C PHE A 253 1.85 -11.21 12.03
N ALA A 254 2.78 -11.44 11.10
CA ALA A 254 3.70 -12.55 11.15
C ALA A 254 5.13 -12.03 11.05
N ILE A 255 6.05 -12.59 11.84
CA ILE A 255 7.45 -12.17 11.88
C ILE A 255 8.38 -13.36 12.08
N ASN A 256 9.54 -13.32 11.42
CA ASN A 256 10.69 -14.17 11.64
C ASN A 256 11.98 -13.36 11.41
N TRP A 257 13.13 -13.92 11.73
CA TRP A 257 14.42 -13.29 11.51
C TRP A 257 15.32 -14.15 10.66
N SER A 258 16.23 -13.52 9.94
CA SER A 258 17.26 -14.19 9.16
C SER A 258 18.63 -13.57 9.45
N PRO A 259 19.68 -14.37 9.74
CA PRO A 259 21.03 -13.85 9.88
C PRO A 259 21.55 -13.18 8.60
N ARG A 260 21.01 -13.59 7.45
CA ARG A 260 21.35 -13.10 6.12
C ARG A 260 20.08 -12.82 5.32
N PRO A 261 19.35 -11.74 5.65
CA PRO A 261 18.12 -11.44 4.95
C PRO A 261 18.40 -11.19 3.45
N PRO A 262 17.53 -11.67 2.55
CA PRO A 262 17.66 -11.42 1.13
C PRO A 262 17.52 -9.93 0.82
N LYS A 263 18.03 -9.47 -0.34
CA LYS A 263 17.91 -8.06 -0.76
C LYS A 263 16.45 -7.60 -0.84
N ASN A 264 15.56 -8.47 -1.29
CA ASN A 264 14.12 -8.25 -1.36
C ASN A 264 13.45 -9.01 -0.21
N LYS A 265 13.84 -8.70 1.03
CA LYS A 265 13.20 -9.29 2.20
C LYS A 265 11.73 -8.88 2.28
N LEU A 266 10.92 -9.74 2.89
CA LEU A 266 9.53 -9.40 3.20
C LEU A 266 9.52 -8.38 4.35
N ASP A 267 9.06 -7.16 4.07
CA ASP A 267 8.89 -6.06 5.04
C ASP A 267 7.64 -5.23 4.70
N GLU A 268 6.50 -5.91 4.64
CA GLU A 268 5.26 -5.36 4.13
C GLU A 268 4.32 -4.90 5.23
N THR A 269 3.65 -3.78 4.99
CA THR A 269 2.64 -3.26 5.91
C THR A 269 1.37 -2.84 5.18
N TYR A 270 0.22 -3.13 5.82
CA TYR A 270 -1.10 -2.92 5.24
C TYR A 270 -2.04 -2.29 6.26
N VAL A 271 -2.92 -1.42 5.77
CA VAL A 271 -4.01 -0.82 6.55
C VAL A 271 -5.30 -0.97 5.76
N ASN A 272 -6.31 -1.64 6.34
CA ASN A 272 -7.56 -2.01 5.65
C ASN A 272 -7.28 -2.67 4.29
N LEU A 273 -6.31 -3.60 4.27
CA LEU A 273 -5.82 -4.34 3.11
C LEU A 273 -5.14 -3.47 2.02
N ILE A 274 -4.89 -2.18 2.28
CA ILE A 274 -4.16 -1.28 1.38
C ILE A 274 -2.68 -1.32 1.74
N PRO A 275 -1.77 -1.52 0.78
CA PRO A 275 -0.34 -1.49 1.04
C PRO A 275 0.11 -0.08 1.43
N THR A 276 0.82 0.03 2.55
CA THR A 276 1.37 1.30 3.04
C THR A 276 2.88 1.33 2.80
N LEU A 277 3.27 1.63 1.56
CA LEU A 277 4.66 1.56 1.10
C LEU A 277 5.61 2.50 1.87
N GLN A 278 5.08 3.59 2.42
CA GLN A 278 5.82 4.53 3.27
C GLN A 278 5.59 4.27 4.78
N GLY A 279 4.95 3.15 5.13
CA GLY A 279 4.65 2.78 6.51
C GLY A 279 3.68 3.75 7.20
N GLY A 280 4.08 4.26 8.37
CA GLY A 280 3.28 5.21 9.14
C GLY A 280 3.16 4.82 10.61
N SER A 281 2.12 5.31 11.29
CA SER A 281 1.93 5.15 12.74
C SER A 281 1.87 3.67 13.19
N HIS A 282 1.22 2.78 12.42
CA HIS A 282 1.16 1.34 12.73
C HIS A 282 2.53 0.66 12.66
N LEU A 283 3.35 0.96 11.63
CA LEU A 283 4.71 0.43 11.53
C LEU A 283 5.60 0.98 12.65
N ASN A 284 5.45 2.27 12.99
CA ASN A 284 6.20 2.86 14.09
C ASN A 284 5.81 2.23 15.44
N GLY A 285 4.52 1.96 15.66
CA GLY A 285 4.03 1.23 16.82
C GLY A 285 4.60 -0.19 16.88
N PHE A 286 4.57 -0.91 15.76
CA PHE A 286 5.16 -2.25 15.66
C PHE A 286 6.66 -2.25 15.99
N LYS A 287 7.43 -1.34 15.40
CA LYS A 287 8.86 -1.17 15.69
C LYS A 287 9.13 -0.83 17.16
N SER A 288 8.30 0.01 17.76
CA SER A 288 8.43 0.38 19.20
C SER A 288 8.16 -0.83 20.10
N GLY A 289 7.07 -1.56 19.85
CA GLY A 289 6.74 -2.76 20.61
C GLY A 289 7.80 -3.86 20.52
N LEU A 290 8.35 -4.09 19.32
CA LEU A 290 9.49 -5.01 19.10
C LEU A 290 10.73 -4.59 19.91
N LEU A 291 11.07 -3.31 19.83
CA LEU A 291 12.24 -2.78 20.54
C LEU A 291 12.11 -2.87 22.05
N ASP A 292 10.94 -2.50 22.59
CA ASP A 292 10.70 -2.46 24.02
C ASP A 292 10.71 -3.88 24.63
N SER A 293 10.05 -4.84 23.97
CA SER A 293 10.06 -6.25 24.39
C SER A 293 11.47 -6.85 24.38
N LEU A 294 12.24 -6.60 23.29
CA LEU A 294 13.59 -7.15 23.20
C LEU A 294 14.58 -6.49 24.17
N LYS A 295 14.43 -5.18 24.43
CA LYS A 295 15.24 -4.49 25.46
C LYS A 295 14.99 -5.07 26.85
N GLU A 296 13.74 -5.22 27.25
CA GLU A 296 13.37 -5.83 28.55
C GLU A 296 13.95 -7.24 28.69
N PHE A 297 13.84 -8.05 27.64
CA PHE A 297 14.41 -9.40 27.59
C PHE A 297 15.94 -9.38 27.74
N CYS A 298 16.63 -8.51 26.99
CA CYS A 298 18.09 -8.37 27.06
C CYS A 298 18.57 -7.84 28.40
N GLU A 299 17.86 -6.89 29.01
CA GLU A 299 18.20 -6.32 30.34
C GLU A 299 18.03 -7.39 31.43
N TYR A 300 16.92 -8.11 31.44
CA TYR A 300 16.66 -9.16 32.42
C TYR A 300 17.70 -10.28 32.38
N ARG A 301 18.18 -10.64 31.19
CA ARG A 301 19.17 -11.73 31.00
C ARG A 301 20.62 -11.22 30.93
N ASN A 302 20.87 -9.92 31.09
CA ASN A 302 22.21 -9.29 31.04
C ASN A 302 22.96 -9.56 29.73
N LEU A 303 22.26 -9.58 28.57
CA LEU A 303 22.83 -9.87 27.26
C LEU A 303 23.53 -8.65 26.63
N LEU A 304 23.21 -7.43 27.06
CA LEU A 304 23.73 -6.22 26.44
C LEU A 304 25.18 -5.91 26.88
N PRO A 305 26.10 -5.74 25.93
CA PRO A 305 27.45 -5.21 26.25
C PRO A 305 27.35 -3.82 26.86
N LYS A 306 28.27 -3.52 27.84
CA LYS A 306 28.31 -2.22 28.51
C LYS A 306 28.41 -1.06 27.51
N GLY A 307 27.48 -0.11 27.63
CA GLY A 307 27.45 1.11 26.81
C GLY A 307 26.83 0.93 25.42
N LEU A 308 26.44 -0.28 25.01
CA LEU A 308 25.71 -0.52 23.75
C LEU A 308 24.23 -0.26 23.95
N LYS A 309 23.61 0.51 23.01
CA LYS A 309 22.17 0.75 22.97
C LYS A 309 21.61 0.19 21.66
N ILE A 310 20.61 -0.66 21.77
CA ILE A 310 19.83 -1.18 20.65
C ILE A 310 18.77 -0.14 20.29
N ASN A 311 18.53 0.08 19.01
CA ASN A 311 17.42 0.86 18.46
C ASN A 311 16.48 -0.02 17.63
N ALA A 312 15.35 0.54 17.18
CA ALA A 312 14.33 -0.21 16.43
C ALA A 312 14.87 -0.77 15.10
N ASP A 313 15.75 -0.04 14.42
CA ASP A 313 16.32 -0.50 13.15
C ASP A 313 17.27 -1.68 13.35
N ASP A 314 17.96 -1.78 14.49
CA ASP A 314 18.81 -2.93 14.79
C ASP A 314 18.01 -4.24 14.90
N VAL A 315 16.75 -4.15 15.36
CA VAL A 315 15.84 -5.31 15.46
C VAL A 315 15.22 -5.66 14.12
N ILE A 316 14.83 -4.63 13.36
CA ILE A 316 14.11 -4.79 12.08
C ILE A 316 15.02 -5.18 10.92
N ASN A 317 16.31 -4.82 10.95
CA ASN A 317 17.22 -5.07 9.82
C ASN A 317 17.31 -6.54 9.42
N SER A 318 17.26 -7.46 10.37
CA SER A 318 17.27 -8.91 10.14
C SER A 318 15.87 -9.55 10.13
N ALA A 319 14.80 -8.76 10.35
CA ALA A 319 13.44 -9.28 10.40
C ALA A 319 12.82 -9.38 9.00
N LEU A 320 12.04 -10.45 8.79
CA LEU A 320 11.07 -10.61 7.72
C LEU A 320 9.70 -10.54 8.37
N PHE A 321 8.85 -9.63 7.91
CA PHE A 321 7.55 -9.43 8.55
C PHE A 321 6.49 -8.94 7.58
N ILE A 322 5.25 -9.22 7.96
CA ILE A 322 4.06 -8.64 7.39
C ILE A 322 3.17 -8.17 8.53
N VAL A 323 2.71 -6.92 8.44
CA VAL A 323 1.81 -6.30 9.43
C VAL A 323 0.55 -5.83 8.74
N SER A 324 -0.59 -6.32 9.21
CA SER A 324 -1.92 -5.92 8.76
C SER A 324 -2.68 -5.26 9.91
N SER A 325 -3.11 -4.04 9.70
CA SER A 325 -3.96 -3.31 10.63
C SER A 325 -5.31 -3.01 9.99
N LYS A 326 -6.41 -3.12 10.77
CA LYS A 326 -7.72 -2.67 10.35
C LYS A 326 -8.25 -1.61 11.32
N LEU A 327 -8.78 -0.54 10.76
CA LEU A 327 -9.29 0.63 11.50
C LEU A 327 -10.60 1.11 10.88
N GLN A 328 -11.53 1.55 11.71
CA GLN A 328 -12.79 2.12 11.21
C GLN A 328 -12.58 3.43 10.45
N ASN A 329 -11.72 4.33 10.95
CA ASN A 329 -11.49 5.64 10.37
C ASN A 329 -9.99 5.94 10.20
N PRO A 330 -9.26 5.24 9.30
CA PRO A 330 -7.84 5.48 9.10
C PRO A 330 -7.58 6.85 8.47
N GLN A 331 -6.60 7.58 8.99
CA GLN A 331 -6.14 8.84 8.43
C GLN A 331 -4.84 8.61 7.67
N PHE A 332 -4.86 8.85 6.37
CA PHE A 332 -3.69 8.71 5.50
C PHE A 332 -3.12 10.08 5.12
N ALA A 333 -1.81 10.13 4.87
CA ALA A 333 -1.10 11.35 4.46
C ALA A 333 -1.48 11.87 3.05
N GLY A 334 -2.18 11.08 2.24
CA GLY A 334 -2.58 11.44 0.88
C GLY A 334 -3.58 10.47 0.27
N GLN A 335 -4.04 10.78 -0.95
CA GLN A 335 -5.04 9.99 -1.66
C GLN A 335 -4.52 8.59 -2.06
N THR A 336 -3.24 8.45 -2.35
CA THR A 336 -2.58 7.15 -2.66
C THR A 336 -2.47 6.23 -1.45
N LYS A 337 -2.78 6.72 -0.25
CA LYS A 337 -2.87 5.96 1.02
C LYS A 337 -1.56 5.24 1.41
N GLU A 338 -0.42 5.72 0.95
CA GLU A 338 0.88 5.06 1.16
C GLU A 338 1.38 5.13 2.61
N ARG A 339 0.85 6.05 3.43
CA ARG A 339 1.29 6.27 4.80
C ARG A 339 0.10 6.53 5.73
N LEU A 340 0.07 5.80 6.86
CA LEU A 340 -0.91 6.01 7.93
C LEU A 340 -0.42 7.05 8.94
N ASP A 341 -1.27 8.03 9.29
CA ASP A 341 -0.97 9.07 10.28
C ASP A 341 -1.84 9.00 11.57
N SER A 342 -2.68 7.96 11.73
CA SER A 342 -3.54 7.77 12.90
C SER A 342 -2.71 7.52 14.19
N LYS A 343 -2.59 8.52 15.07
CA LYS A 343 -1.73 8.46 16.25
C LYS A 343 -2.20 7.45 17.31
N ASP A 344 -3.51 7.38 17.55
CA ASP A 344 -4.07 6.48 18.56
C ASP A 344 -3.80 5.01 18.24
N HIS A 345 -3.78 4.67 16.95
CA HIS A 345 -3.45 3.33 16.50
C HIS A 345 -2.00 2.93 16.77
N MET A 346 -1.07 3.89 16.77
CA MET A 346 0.33 3.62 17.12
C MET A 346 0.45 3.00 18.51
N SER A 347 -0.26 3.55 19.49
CA SER A 347 -0.22 3.06 20.86
C SER A 347 -0.83 1.66 21.00
N PHE A 348 -1.94 1.42 20.29
CA PHE A 348 -2.58 0.10 20.24
C PHE A 348 -1.64 -0.96 19.66
N VAL A 349 -0.98 -0.66 18.53
CA VAL A 349 -0.02 -1.58 17.90
C VAL A 349 1.19 -1.80 18.80
N ALA A 350 1.75 -0.74 19.38
CA ALA A 350 2.94 -0.83 20.22
C ALA A 350 2.71 -1.71 21.46
N SER A 351 1.60 -1.49 22.20
CA SER A 351 1.29 -2.26 23.40
C SER A 351 1.04 -3.73 23.10
N ASN A 352 0.20 -4.03 22.09
CA ASN A 352 -0.11 -5.42 21.74
C ASN A 352 1.10 -6.16 21.19
N THR A 353 1.94 -5.51 20.38
CA THR A 353 3.19 -6.11 19.89
C THR A 353 4.13 -6.41 21.04
N LYS A 354 4.31 -5.45 21.98
CA LYS A 354 5.15 -5.62 23.14
C LYS A 354 4.68 -6.79 24.01
N ASP A 355 3.41 -6.83 24.38
CA ASP A 355 2.84 -7.84 25.27
C ASP A 355 3.03 -9.25 24.72
N ILE A 356 2.71 -9.45 23.42
CA ILE A 356 2.83 -10.76 22.77
C ILE A 356 4.29 -11.20 22.70
N LEU A 357 5.18 -10.32 22.27
CA LEU A 357 6.58 -10.66 22.13
C LEU A 357 7.26 -10.85 23.50
N SER A 358 6.89 -10.07 24.51
CA SER A 358 7.42 -10.28 25.86
C SER A 358 7.03 -11.68 26.40
N ILE A 359 5.79 -12.12 26.17
CA ILE A 359 5.36 -13.48 26.56
C ILE A 359 6.15 -14.52 25.74
N TRP A 360 6.24 -14.32 24.43
CA TRP A 360 6.90 -15.27 23.52
C TRP A 360 8.41 -15.41 23.84
N LEU A 361 9.14 -14.30 24.02
CA LEU A 361 10.55 -14.30 24.36
C LEU A 361 10.85 -14.98 25.69
N ASN A 362 9.95 -14.85 26.68
CA ASN A 362 10.11 -15.50 27.97
C ASN A 362 9.78 -17.01 27.94
N THR A 363 8.99 -17.46 26.98
CA THR A 363 8.68 -18.88 26.78
C THR A 363 9.66 -19.61 25.85
N HIS A 364 10.28 -18.86 24.91
CA HIS A 364 11.23 -19.38 23.90
C HIS A 364 12.60 -18.71 24.06
N THR A 365 13.23 -18.96 25.22
CA THR A 365 14.43 -18.20 25.64
C THR A 365 15.63 -18.41 24.74
N GLU A 366 15.84 -19.62 24.20
CA GLU A 366 16.98 -19.92 23.31
C GLU A 366 16.85 -19.20 21.97
N GLU A 367 15.65 -19.19 21.40
CA GLU A 367 15.34 -18.45 20.17
C GLU A 367 15.38 -16.94 20.41
N GLY A 368 14.90 -16.48 21.56
CA GLY A 368 14.98 -15.09 21.99
C GLY A 368 16.43 -14.59 22.10
N GLU A 369 17.34 -15.43 22.60
CA GLU A 369 18.77 -15.09 22.64
C GLU A 369 19.37 -14.97 21.25
N LYS A 370 19.00 -15.83 20.30
CA LYS A 370 19.45 -15.74 18.90
C LYS A 370 18.97 -14.42 18.24
N ILE A 371 17.71 -14.02 18.50
CA ILE A 371 17.16 -12.74 18.00
C ILE A 371 17.91 -11.56 18.64
N ALA A 372 18.17 -11.62 19.94
CA ALA A 372 18.92 -10.60 20.66
C ALA A 372 20.36 -10.47 20.12
N GLU A 373 21.02 -11.58 19.82
CA GLU A 373 22.36 -11.60 19.24
C GLU A 373 22.39 -10.88 17.87
N LEU A 374 21.44 -11.14 16.99
CA LEU A 374 21.33 -10.44 15.70
C LEU A 374 21.18 -8.92 15.89
N ALA A 375 20.32 -8.48 16.82
CA ALA A 375 20.13 -7.06 17.11
C ALA A 375 21.39 -6.42 17.72
N ILE A 376 22.11 -7.15 18.59
CA ILE A 376 23.38 -6.71 19.18
C ILE A 376 24.48 -6.57 18.10
N ILE A 377 24.59 -7.54 17.18
CA ILE A 377 25.54 -7.47 16.07
C ILE A 377 25.24 -6.27 15.17
N SER A 378 23.97 -6.02 14.87
CA SER A 378 23.53 -4.84 14.09
C SER A 378 23.92 -3.54 14.81
N ALA A 379 23.62 -3.41 16.11
CA ALA A 379 23.97 -2.25 16.92
C ALA A 379 25.49 -2.01 17.00
N GLN A 380 26.29 -3.07 17.16
CA GLN A 380 27.75 -2.98 17.16
C GLN A 380 28.29 -2.51 15.81
N THR A 381 27.72 -3.01 14.71
CA THR A 381 28.10 -2.62 13.35
C THR A 381 27.80 -1.15 13.11
N ARG A 382 26.62 -0.70 13.50
CA ARG A 382 26.21 0.71 13.45
C ARG A 382 27.15 1.60 14.28
N ALA A 383 27.50 1.19 15.49
CA ALA A 383 28.41 1.93 16.37
C ALA A 383 29.83 2.03 15.77
N LYS A 384 30.35 0.96 15.16
CA LYS A 384 31.63 0.98 14.45
C LYS A 384 31.63 1.96 13.29
N VAL A 385 30.58 1.98 12.48
CA VAL A 385 30.42 2.91 11.34
C VAL A 385 30.37 4.36 11.84
N SER A 386 29.58 4.65 12.89
CA SER A 386 29.51 6.00 13.49
C SER A 386 30.87 6.49 13.97
N ASN A 387 31.63 5.63 14.67
CA ASN A 387 32.97 5.96 15.15
C ASN A 387 33.98 6.24 14.02
N ILE A 388 33.84 5.56 12.88
CA ILE A 388 34.68 5.81 11.69
C ILE A 388 34.34 7.17 11.06
N VAL A 389 33.05 7.53 11.00
CA VAL A 389 32.59 8.83 10.48
C VAL A 389 33.06 9.97 11.39
N GLU A 390 32.97 9.83 12.72
CA GLU A 390 33.46 10.84 13.65
C GLU A 390 34.98 11.02 13.55
N ARG A 391 35.75 9.92 13.45
CA ARG A 391 37.20 10.00 13.25
C ARG A 391 37.60 10.70 11.96
N LYS A 392 36.83 10.59 10.88
CA LYS A 392 37.05 11.34 9.64
C LYS A 392 36.73 12.83 9.79
N LYS A 393 35.78 13.21 10.65
CA LYS A 393 35.43 14.61 10.94
C LYS A 393 36.48 15.33 11.81
N THR A 394 37.30 14.61 12.57
CA THR A 394 38.33 15.18 13.45
C THR A 394 39.67 15.47 12.77
N PHE A 395 39.80 15.21 11.47
CA PHE A 395 40.97 15.61 10.71
C PHE A 395 40.95 17.15 10.50
N LYS A 396 41.47 17.89 11.47
CA LYS A 396 41.76 19.32 11.33
C LYS A 396 43.03 19.45 10.49
N GLY A 397 42.84 19.39 9.16
CA GLY A 397 43.81 19.89 8.23
C GLY A 397 44.01 21.39 8.43
N PRO A 398 45.12 22.01 7.95
CA PRO A 398 45.30 23.45 8.03
C PRO A 398 44.11 24.15 7.42
N ALA A 399 43.54 25.15 8.11
CA ALA A 399 42.36 25.87 7.68
C ALA A 399 42.62 26.46 6.28
N LEU A 400 41.80 26.12 5.30
CA LEU A 400 41.92 26.68 3.95
C LEU A 400 41.67 28.19 3.98
N PRO A 401 42.42 28.99 3.20
CA PRO A 401 42.24 30.44 3.16
C PRO A 401 40.82 30.82 2.75
N GLY A 402 40.24 31.82 3.33
CA GLY A 402 38.88 32.27 3.42
C GLY A 402 37.91 32.24 2.23
N LYS A 403 38.27 31.74 1.05
CA LYS A 403 37.39 31.50 -0.09
C LYS A 403 37.30 30.00 -0.49
N LEU A 404 37.99 29.11 0.19
CA LEU A 404 37.98 27.68 -0.03
C LEU A 404 37.43 27.01 1.21
N SER A 405 36.49 26.09 1.04
CA SER A 405 35.95 25.25 2.09
C SER A 405 36.15 23.80 1.74
N ASP A 406 36.39 22.96 2.75
CA ASP A 406 36.47 21.52 2.56
C ASP A 406 35.17 20.97 1.98
N CYS A 407 35.27 20.18 0.91
CA CYS A 407 34.13 19.49 0.35
C CYS A 407 33.85 18.21 1.14
N ASN A 408 32.70 18.17 1.82
CA ASN A 408 32.26 17.01 2.57
C ASN A 408 31.51 15.97 1.70
N SER A 409 31.47 16.14 0.36
CA SER A 409 30.76 15.24 -0.55
C SER A 409 31.66 14.11 -1.00
N CYS A 410 31.25 12.87 -0.72
CA CYS A 410 31.88 11.65 -1.28
C CYS A 410 31.76 11.53 -2.80
N LEU A 411 30.97 12.41 -3.46
CA LEU A 411 30.70 12.41 -4.90
C LEU A 411 31.81 13.10 -5.73
N LEU A 412 32.80 13.72 -5.09
CA LEU A 412 33.93 14.35 -5.79
C LEU A 412 34.70 13.40 -6.70
N TYR A 413 34.73 12.10 -6.37
CA TYR A 413 35.39 11.08 -7.19
C TYR A 413 34.50 10.57 -8.34
N THR A 414 33.21 10.79 -8.29
CA THR A 414 32.25 10.31 -9.28
C THR A 414 31.69 11.41 -10.19
N SER A 415 31.79 12.67 -9.77
CA SER A 415 31.34 13.82 -10.55
C SER A 415 32.28 15.02 -10.28
N PRO A 416 33.35 15.17 -11.06
CA PRO A 416 34.24 16.33 -10.94
C PRO A 416 33.44 17.61 -11.15
N SER A 417 33.69 18.63 -10.31
CA SER A 417 33.05 19.93 -10.44
C SER A 417 33.35 20.51 -11.84
N PRO A 418 32.36 21.13 -12.51
CA PRO A 418 32.61 21.82 -13.79
C PRO A 418 33.72 22.87 -13.70
N ARG A 419 34.08 23.34 -12.49
CA ARG A 419 35.19 24.27 -12.24
C ARG A 419 36.55 23.57 -12.29
N ASP A 420 36.64 22.28 -11.98
CA ASP A 420 37.89 21.52 -12.01
C ASP A 420 38.35 21.29 -13.46
N GLY A 421 37.39 21.20 -14.39
CA GLY A 421 37.69 21.13 -15.84
C GLY A 421 38.22 22.42 -16.43
N LEU A 422 38.03 23.58 -15.79
CA LEU A 422 38.55 24.87 -16.21
C LEU A 422 39.95 25.11 -15.66
N LEU A 423 40.28 24.63 -14.48
CA LEU A 423 41.63 24.75 -13.89
C LEU A 423 42.68 23.89 -14.59
N SER A 424 42.28 22.79 -15.21
CA SER A 424 43.17 21.94 -16.00
C SER A 424 43.56 22.54 -17.36
N ARG A 425 42.98 23.70 -17.74
CA ARG A 425 43.27 24.43 -18.99
C ARG A 425 44.06 25.72 -18.81
N MET A 426 44.55 26.02 -17.62
CA MET A 426 45.49 27.12 -17.47
C MET A 426 46.87 26.69 -17.97
N PRO A 427 47.47 27.40 -18.95
CA PRO A 427 48.83 27.09 -19.38
C PRO A 427 49.79 27.36 -18.24
N SER A 428 50.71 26.44 -18.00
CA SER A 428 51.86 26.62 -17.12
C SER A 428 52.79 27.64 -17.76
N SER A 429 52.56 28.90 -17.49
CA SER A 429 53.52 29.92 -17.88
C SER A 429 53.38 31.13 -16.96
N ALA A 430 54.44 31.32 -16.26
CA ALA A 430 55.03 32.45 -15.56
C ALA A 430 54.99 32.31 -14.03
#